data_7aa1f03db1e32d406eb7489382453d38
#
_entry.id   7aa1f03db1e32d406eb7489382453d38
#
_cell.length_a   1.000
_cell.length_b   1.000
_cell.length_c   1.000
_cell.angle_alpha   90.00
_cell.angle_beta   90.00
_cell.angle_gamma   90.00
#
_symmetry.space_group_name_H-M   'P 1'
#
loop_
_entity.id
_entity.type
_entity.pdbx_description
1 polymer ?
#
loop_
_entity_poly.entity_id
_entity_poly.type
_entity_poly.pdbx_seq_one_letter_code
_entity_poly.pdbx_strand_id
1 'polypeptide(L)'
;MSKRDNTRIYICHTYYHAYIAVVKELVKRHTSDAKADIMLSTMSNDFGKLKERLERAGVFDRVFMFDEKEDVTSEEVMSYHRDKGNIVANLLQRITYTKLLGKLQEPHIPTDLSAYRDVYVFCDSDPIGYYLNYKKIRYHAIEDGLNSGRLDDQARNANRGAWPLKRAMAALGLIFIESGYSRYCIDYEVNDISANHSLPPNVVEEPREELGNKLTPEDHAILVNIFLENKDSVVSQLIGDGSDTRPQVMILTEPLCEMDVRKKLFGDIIDEYKEDNRVIIKPHPRDVLDYEKEFPDTIVIRDKFPMEVLGDIEGFKVDKVISVITQMENVYFAKEIVYLGLDFLDKYEDPSIHRKTENLDK
;
A
#
# COMPACT_ATOMS: atom_id res chain seq x y z
N MET A 1 -15.61 -21.32 -25.96
CA MET A 1 -15.35 -20.84 -24.61
C MET A 1 -16.31 -19.68 -24.35
N SER A 2 -17.21 -19.80 -23.38
CA SER A 2 -18.08 -18.70 -22.95
C SER A 2 -17.23 -17.50 -22.58
N LYS A 3 -17.52 -16.31 -23.12
CA LYS A 3 -16.95 -15.06 -22.58
C LYS A 3 -17.39 -15.01 -21.11
N ARG A 4 -16.44 -15.24 -20.20
CA ARG A 4 -16.68 -14.97 -18.78
C ARG A 4 -16.81 -13.46 -18.64
N ASP A 5 -17.91 -13.01 -18.05
CA ASP A 5 -18.16 -11.61 -17.75
C ASP A 5 -17.36 -11.12 -16.53
N ASN A 6 -16.11 -11.58 -16.32
CA ASN A 6 -15.22 -11.01 -15.33
C ASN A 6 -14.80 -9.62 -15.85
N THR A 7 -15.49 -8.62 -15.37
CA THR A 7 -15.36 -7.27 -15.89
C THR A 7 -14.22 -6.51 -15.23
N ARG A 8 -13.74 -6.97 -14.05
CA ARG A 8 -12.79 -6.23 -13.21
C ARG A 8 -11.64 -7.10 -12.72
N ILE A 9 -10.46 -6.50 -12.57
CA ILE A 9 -9.32 -7.10 -11.88
C ILE A 9 -8.60 -6.04 -11.05
N TYR A 10 -8.17 -6.41 -9.83
CA TYR A 10 -7.35 -5.59 -8.95
C TYR A 10 -5.92 -6.12 -8.90
N ILE A 11 -4.93 -5.24 -9.04
CA ILE A 11 -3.50 -5.55 -8.96
C ILE A 11 -2.96 -4.90 -7.71
N CYS A 12 -2.48 -5.73 -6.77
CA CYS A 12 -2.17 -5.35 -5.40
C CYS A 12 -0.73 -5.74 -5.05
N HIS A 13 0.03 -4.82 -4.42
CA HIS A 13 1.42 -5.02 -4.01
C HIS A 13 1.59 -5.11 -2.50
N THR A 14 0.58 -4.69 -1.72
CA THR A 14 0.63 -4.69 -0.26
C THR A 14 -0.62 -5.32 0.35
N TYR A 15 -0.56 -5.66 1.63
CA TYR A 15 -1.73 -6.09 2.40
C TYR A 15 -2.83 -5.03 2.43
N TYR A 16 -2.45 -3.74 2.49
CA TYR A 16 -3.39 -2.62 2.43
C TYR A 16 -4.13 -2.57 1.08
N HIS A 17 -3.41 -2.73 -0.04
CA HIS A 17 -4.03 -2.79 -1.38
C HIS A 17 -5.05 -3.92 -1.47
N ALA A 18 -4.68 -5.11 -0.99
CA ALA A 18 -5.60 -6.26 -0.96
C ALA A 18 -6.83 -5.98 -0.08
N TYR A 19 -6.65 -5.32 1.07
CA TYR A 19 -7.74 -4.91 1.97
C TYR A 19 -8.71 -3.97 1.26
N ILE A 20 -8.22 -2.89 0.66
CA ILE A 20 -9.07 -1.95 -0.08
C ILE A 20 -9.80 -2.63 -1.24
N ALA A 21 -9.12 -3.51 -1.99
CA ALA A 21 -9.75 -4.28 -3.07
C ALA A 21 -10.89 -5.17 -2.55
N VAL A 22 -10.70 -5.84 -1.40
CA VAL A 22 -11.76 -6.64 -0.75
C VAL A 22 -12.91 -5.75 -0.31
N VAL A 23 -12.66 -4.63 0.36
CA VAL A 23 -13.70 -3.68 0.80
C VAL A 23 -14.52 -3.20 -0.40
N LYS A 24 -13.87 -2.80 -1.50
CA LYS A 24 -14.57 -2.36 -2.74
C LYS A 24 -15.46 -3.44 -3.32
N GLU A 25 -15.00 -4.69 -3.33
CA GLU A 25 -15.81 -5.80 -3.87
C GLU A 25 -16.93 -6.23 -2.90
N LEU A 26 -16.72 -6.17 -1.58
CA LEU A 26 -17.78 -6.40 -0.60
C LEU A 26 -18.91 -5.39 -0.75
N VAL A 27 -18.60 -4.11 -0.90
CA VAL A 27 -19.59 -3.06 -1.15
C VAL A 27 -20.31 -3.28 -2.51
N LYS A 28 -19.56 -3.64 -3.56
CA LYS A 28 -20.14 -3.87 -4.89
C LYS A 28 -21.09 -5.06 -4.96
N ARG A 29 -20.81 -6.13 -4.21
CA ARG A 29 -21.68 -7.32 -4.22
C ARG A 29 -23.06 -7.07 -3.61
N HIS A 30 -23.27 -5.96 -2.87
CA HIS A 30 -24.61 -5.57 -2.42
C HIS A 30 -25.54 -5.20 -3.59
N THR A 31 -24.98 -4.88 -4.75
CA THR A 31 -25.73 -4.43 -5.93
C THR A 31 -25.48 -5.25 -7.19
N SER A 32 -24.53 -6.20 -7.16
CA SER A 32 -24.13 -6.99 -8.33
C SER A 32 -23.54 -8.33 -7.93
N ASP A 33 -23.97 -9.40 -8.61
CA ASP A 33 -23.39 -10.74 -8.46
C ASP A 33 -22.07 -10.94 -9.23
N ALA A 34 -21.68 -9.97 -10.08
CA ALA A 34 -20.47 -10.06 -10.88
C ALA A 34 -19.24 -9.88 -10.01
N LYS A 35 -18.42 -10.93 -9.88
CA LYS A 35 -17.17 -10.93 -9.12
C LYS A 35 -16.02 -10.35 -9.95
N ALA A 36 -15.05 -9.79 -9.25
CA ALA A 36 -13.76 -9.42 -9.81
C ALA A 36 -12.74 -10.56 -9.67
N ASP A 37 -11.62 -10.38 -10.33
CA ASP A 37 -10.39 -11.13 -10.03
C ASP A 37 -9.44 -10.25 -9.19
N ILE A 38 -8.48 -10.88 -8.51
CA ILE A 38 -7.39 -10.18 -7.81
C ILE A 38 -6.06 -10.81 -8.16
N MET A 39 -5.03 -9.97 -8.30
CA MET A 39 -3.67 -10.36 -8.60
C MET A 39 -2.72 -9.73 -7.57
N LEU A 40 -1.96 -10.56 -6.86
CA LEU A 40 -1.06 -10.18 -5.79
C LEU A 40 0.38 -10.25 -6.31
N SER A 41 1.09 -9.11 -6.30
CA SER A 41 2.51 -9.04 -6.64
C SER A 41 3.38 -9.38 -5.44
N THR A 42 4.27 -10.36 -5.59
CA THR A 42 5.23 -10.75 -4.54
C THR A 42 6.47 -9.87 -4.50
N MET A 43 6.55 -8.84 -5.33
CA MET A 43 7.71 -7.95 -5.41
C MET A 43 8.07 -7.29 -4.07
N SER A 44 7.08 -6.83 -3.31
CA SER A 44 7.30 -6.07 -2.07
C SER A 44 6.89 -6.81 -0.82
N ASN A 45 6.08 -7.87 -0.93
CA ASN A 45 5.51 -8.58 0.21
C ASN A 45 5.42 -10.08 -0.04
N ASP A 46 5.77 -10.84 0.99
CA ASP A 46 5.34 -12.24 1.10
C ASP A 46 3.93 -12.25 1.73
N PHE A 47 2.93 -12.59 0.94
CA PHE A 47 1.53 -12.64 1.38
C PHE A 47 1.18 -13.88 2.22
N GLY A 48 2.14 -14.77 2.48
CA GLY A 48 1.89 -16.00 3.22
C GLY A 48 0.68 -16.77 2.66
N LYS A 49 -0.28 -17.11 3.52
CA LYS A 49 -1.51 -17.82 3.13
C LYS A 49 -2.69 -16.90 2.77
N LEU A 50 -2.45 -15.63 2.46
CA LEU A 50 -3.52 -14.70 2.10
C LEU A 50 -4.27 -15.16 0.85
N LYS A 51 -3.56 -15.71 -0.15
CA LYS A 51 -4.17 -16.25 -1.37
C LYS A 51 -5.24 -17.28 -1.06
N GLU A 52 -4.91 -18.28 -0.26
CA GLU A 52 -5.84 -19.37 0.12
C GLU A 52 -7.03 -18.85 0.93
N ARG A 53 -6.80 -17.82 1.77
CA ARG A 53 -7.89 -17.20 2.54
C ARG A 53 -8.83 -16.38 1.64
N LEU A 54 -8.32 -15.66 0.66
CA LEU A 54 -9.10 -14.95 -0.35
C LEU A 54 -9.94 -15.93 -1.20
N GLU A 55 -9.32 -17.03 -1.66
CA GLU A 55 -10.01 -18.08 -2.42
C GLU A 55 -11.14 -18.71 -1.59
N ARG A 56 -10.89 -19.01 -0.31
CA ARG A 56 -11.90 -19.58 0.59
C ARG A 56 -13.05 -18.62 0.89
N ALA A 57 -12.76 -17.34 1.02
CA ALA A 57 -13.79 -16.31 1.27
C ALA A 57 -14.71 -16.09 0.07
N GLY A 58 -14.26 -16.43 -1.14
CA GLY A 58 -15.06 -16.36 -2.36
C GLY A 58 -15.51 -14.96 -2.76
N VAL A 59 -14.82 -13.92 -2.28
CA VAL A 59 -15.06 -12.52 -2.66
C VAL A 59 -14.66 -12.30 -4.12
N PHE A 60 -13.55 -12.88 -4.53
CA PHE A 60 -13.08 -12.87 -5.92
C PHE A 60 -13.39 -14.18 -6.63
N ASP A 61 -13.48 -14.12 -7.97
CA ASP A 61 -13.65 -15.34 -8.80
C ASP A 61 -12.32 -16.09 -8.93
N ARG A 62 -11.21 -15.35 -9.15
CA ARG A 62 -9.86 -15.90 -9.23
C ARG A 62 -8.87 -15.07 -8.44
N VAL A 63 -7.89 -15.74 -7.84
CA VAL A 63 -6.78 -15.11 -7.11
C VAL A 63 -5.47 -15.55 -7.76
N PHE A 64 -4.72 -14.59 -8.29
CA PHE A 64 -3.43 -14.83 -8.91
C PHE A 64 -2.30 -14.34 -8.01
N MET A 65 -1.14 -14.98 -8.13
CA MET A 65 0.15 -14.50 -7.62
C MET A 65 1.09 -14.30 -8.81
N PHE A 66 1.91 -13.27 -8.77
CA PHE A 66 2.94 -13.03 -9.78
C PHE A 66 4.14 -12.31 -9.18
N ASP A 67 5.30 -12.46 -9.79
CA ASP A 67 6.54 -11.81 -9.38
C ASP A 67 7.04 -10.88 -10.50
N GLU A 68 7.23 -9.61 -10.15
CA GLU A 68 7.74 -8.58 -11.05
C GLU A 68 9.25 -8.34 -10.91
N LYS A 69 9.90 -8.97 -9.94
CA LYS A 69 11.21 -8.53 -9.44
C LYS A 69 12.38 -8.96 -10.32
N GLU A 70 12.34 -10.12 -10.93
CA GLU A 70 13.52 -10.72 -11.55
C GLU A 70 14.08 -9.91 -12.73
N ASP A 71 13.23 -9.28 -13.53
CA ASP A 71 13.64 -8.59 -14.75
C ASP A 71 14.05 -7.13 -14.56
N VAL A 72 13.60 -6.48 -13.47
CA VAL A 72 13.85 -5.04 -13.21
C VAL A 72 15.32 -4.74 -12.92
N THR A 73 16.05 -5.70 -12.36
CA THR A 73 17.44 -5.58 -11.93
C THR A 73 18.44 -6.11 -12.95
N SER A 74 18.00 -6.54 -14.13
CA SER A 74 18.91 -7.04 -15.18
C SER A 74 19.91 -5.95 -15.61
N GLU A 75 21.13 -6.34 -15.94
CA GLU A 75 22.20 -5.43 -16.39
C GLU A 75 21.76 -4.62 -17.62
N GLU A 76 20.97 -5.23 -18.51
CA GLU A 76 20.38 -4.57 -19.66
C GLU A 76 19.47 -3.42 -19.23
N VAL A 77 18.52 -3.66 -18.34
CA VAL A 77 17.58 -2.63 -17.82
C VAL A 77 18.35 -1.52 -17.12
N MET A 78 19.29 -1.86 -16.25
CA MET A 78 20.11 -0.89 -15.52
C MET A 78 20.97 -0.01 -16.44
N SER A 79 21.36 -0.51 -17.63
CA SER A 79 22.13 0.27 -18.61
C SER A 79 21.38 1.50 -19.11
N TYR A 80 20.03 1.47 -19.11
CA TYR A 80 19.16 2.58 -19.54
C TYR A 80 18.97 3.67 -18.48
N HIS A 81 19.47 3.50 -17.25
CA HIS A 81 19.49 4.56 -16.23
C HIS A 81 20.71 5.48 -16.33
N ARG A 82 21.68 5.16 -17.19
CA ARG A 82 22.91 5.95 -17.35
C ARG A 82 22.63 7.22 -18.16
N ASP A 83 23.04 8.38 -17.59
CA ASP A 83 22.99 9.66 -18.33
C ASP A 83 23.91 9.60 -19.57
N LYS A 84 23.37 9.97 -20.72
CA LYS A 84 24.08 10.06 -21.99
C LYS A 84 24.68 11.46 -22.22
N GLY A 85 24.56 12.39 -21.24
CA GLY A 85 25.06 13.75 -21.35
C GLY A 85 24.30 14.65 -22.35
N ASN A 86 23.21 14.15 -22.94
CA ASN A 86 22.44 14.86 -23.95
C ASN A 86 20.93 14.59 -23.75
N ILE A 87 20.14 15.65 -23.65
CA ILE A 87 18.71 15.56 -23.35
C ILE A 87 17.94 14.74 -24.39
N VAL A 88 18.27 14.88 -25.68
CA VAL A 88 17.60 14.13 -26.76
C VAL A 88 17.94 12.65 -26.66
N ALA A 89 19.21 12.32 -26.42
CA ALA A 89 19.64 10.92 -26.23
C ALA A 89 18.98 10.30 -25.00
N ASN A 90 18.88 11.04 -23.90
CA ASN A 90 18.20 10.58 -22.68
C ASN A 90 16.69 10.36 -22.90
N LEU A 91 16.01 11.22 -23.65
CA LEU A 91 14.61 11.05 -24.00
C LEU A 91 14.37 9.83 -24.89
N LEU A 92 15.21 9.63 -25.92
CA LEU A 92 15.14 8.43 -26.77
C LEU A 92 15.41 7.14 -25.95
N GLN A 93 16.38 7.19 -25.08
CA GLN A 93 16.69 6.11 -24.16
C GLN A 93 15.48 5.78 -23.26
N ARG A 94 14.79 6.80 -22.74
CA ARG A 94 13.60 6.60 -21.91
C ARG A 94 12.43 5.96 -22.68
N ILE A 95 12.24 6.32 -23.96
CA ILE A 95 11.25 5.65 -24.81
C ILE A 95 11.58 4.15 -24.95
N THR A 96 12.86 3.84 -25.20
CA THR A 96 13.32 2.44 -25.33
C THR A 96 13.16 1.69 -24.00
N TYR A 97 13.59 2.30 -22.89
CA TYR A 97 13.43 1.76 -21.54
C TYR A 97 11.97 1.44 -21.19
N THR A 98 11.05 2.39 -21.44
CA THR A 98 9.62 2.20 -21.19
C THR A 98 9.08 0.94 -21.92
N LYS A 99 9.47 0.76 -23.19
CA LYS A 99 9.05 -0.41 -23.98
C LYS A 99 9.71 -1.71 -23.50
N LEU A 100 11.00 -1.65 -23.20
CA LEU A 100 11.78 -2.82 -22.77
C LEU A 100 11.22 -3.35 -21.44
N LEU A 101 11.08 -2.49 -20.44
CA LEU A 101 10.59 -2.91 -19.12
C LEU A 101 9.17 -3.48 -19.21
N GLY A 102 8.29 -2.84 -19.98
CA GLY A 102 6.94 -3.36 -20.20
C GLY A 102 6.93 -4.71 -20.92
N LYS A 103 7.83 -4.93 -21.87
CA LYS A 103 7.96 -6.21 -22.57
C LYS A 103 8.51 -7.32 -21.66
N LEU A 104 9.46 -7.00 -20.79
CA LEU A 104 10.06 -7.96 -19.86
C LEU A 104 9.04 -8.49 -18.86
N GLN A 105 7.99 -7.71 -18.53
CA GLN A 105 6.93 -8.17 -17.64
C GLN A 105 5.96 -9.18 -18.30
N GLU A 106 5.90 -9.26 -19.63
CA GLU A 106 4.89 -10.07 -20.34
C GLU A 106 4.87 -11.55 -19.91
N PRO A 107 6.02 -12.25 -19.72
CA PRO A 107 6.01 -13.64 -19.28
C PRO A 107 5.51 -13.87 -17.84
N HIS A 108 5.57 -12.85 -17.01
CA HIS A 108 5.23 -12.94 -15.57
C HIS A 108 3.77 -12.65 -15.29
N ILE A 109 3.02 -12.09 -16.25
CA ILE A 109 1.60 -11.77 -16.08
C ILE A 109 0.75 -13.02 -16.27
N PRO A 110 0.06 -13.50 -15.21
CA PRO A 110 -0.60 -14.81 -15.21
C PRO A 110 -1.92 -14.86 -15.99
N THR A 111 -2.42 -13.72 -16.47
CA THR A 111 -3.70 -13.62 -17.19
C THR A 111 -3.65 -12.50 -18.23
N ASP A 112 -4.51 -12.59 -19.25
CA ASP A 112 -4.63 -11.53 -20.26
C ASP A 112 -5.41 -10.34 -19.69
N LEU A 113 -4.68 -9.30 -19.29
CA LEU A 113 -5.27 -8.07 -18.73
C LEU A 113 -6.11 -7.29 -19.75
N SER A 114 -5.91 -7.50 -21.06
CA SER A 114 -6.71 -6.86 -22.10
C SER A 114 -8.14 -7.42 -22.21
N ALA A 115 -8.39 -8.58 -21.59
CA ALA A 115 -9.71 -9.20 -21.55
C ALA A 115 -10.65 -8.59 -20.50
N TYR A 116 -10.13 -7.77 -19.58
CA TYR A 116 -10.93 -7.10 -18.57
C TYR A 116 -11.40 -5.74 -19.07
N ARG A 117 -12.60 -5.35 -18.65
CA ARG A 117 -13.13 -4.01 -18.93
C ARG A 117 -12.44 -2.97 -18.04
N ASP A 118 -12.32 -3.27 -16.75
CA ASP A 118 -11.76 -2.39 -15.74
C ASP A 118 -10.56 -3.06 -15.06
N VAL A 119 -9.39 -2.46 -15.21
CA VAL A 119 -8.13 -2.90 -14.56
C VAL A 119 -7.78 -1.86 -13.51
N TYR A 120 -7.78 -2.23 -12.24
CA TYR A 120 -7.41 -1.37 -11.12
C TYR A 120 -6.00 -1.71 -10.66
N VAL A 121 -5.14 -0.70 -10.54
CA VAL A 121 -3.74 -0.86 -10.15
C VAL A 121 -3.43 0.05 -8.98
N PHE A 122 -3.07 -0.55 -7.87
CA PHE A 122 -2.46 0.18 -6.77
C PHE A 122 -0.98 0.37 -7.08
N CYS A 123 -0.49 1.62 -6.97
CA CYS A 123 0.91 1.91 -7.23
C CYS A 123 1.35 1.58 -8.68
N ASP A 124 0.86 2.35 -9.65
CA ASP A 124 1.25 2.17 -11.05
C ASP A 124 2.72 2.50 -11.35
N SER A 125 3.50 2.97 -10.35
CA SER A 125 4.95 3.15 -10.44
C SER A 125 5.73 1.83 -10.56
N ASP A 126 5.14 0.72 -10.14
CA ASP A 126 5.72 -0.61 -10.24
C ASP A 126 5.78 -1.12 -11.70
N PRO A 127 6.57 -2.16 -12.00
CA PRO A 127 6.76 -2.67 -13.37
C PRO A 127 5.48 -2.98 -14.14
N ILE A 128 4.40 -3.33 -13.44
CA ILE A 128 3.08 -3.53 -14.06
C ILE A 128 2.56 -2.29 -14.79
N GLY A 129 2.84 -1.08 -14.30
CA GLY A 129 2.46 0.16 -14.99
C GLY A 129 3.13 0.29 -16.35
N TYR A 130 4.42 -0.10 -16.45
CA TYR A 130 5.14 -0.17 -17.73
C TYR A 130 4.54 -1.22 -18.68
N TYR A 131 4.12 -2.37 -18.15
CA TYR A 131 3.45 -3.40 -18.94
C TYR A 131 2.12 -2.90 -19.52
N LEU A 132 1.28 -2.29 -18.70
CA LEU A 132 0.00 -1.73 -19.14
C LEU A 132 0.22 -0.66 -20.22
N ASN A 133 1.21 0.21 -20.03
CA ASN A 133 1.58 1.22 -21.03
C ASN A 133 2.10 0.57 -22.33
N TYR A 134 2.94 -0.47 -22.25
CA TYR A 134 3.47 -1.21 -23.39
C TYR A 134 2.35 -1.90 -24.18
N LYS A 135 1.43 -2.58 -23.50
CA LYS A 135 0.29 -3.29 -24.10
C LYS A 135 -0.87 -2.34 -24.48
N LYS A 136 -0.78 -1.05 -24.13
CA LYS A 136 -1.82 -0.03 -24.35
C LYS A 136 -3.14 -0.39 -23.69
N ILE A 137 -3.08 -1.03 -22.52
CA ILE A 137 -4.24 -1.41 -21.72
C ILE A 137 -4.65 -0.19 -20.89
N ARG A 138 -5.94 0.16 -20.94
CA ARG A 138 -6.48 1.21 -20.08
C ARG A 138 -6.70 0.69 -18.67
N TYR A 139 -6.42 1.53 -17.67
CA TYR A 139 -6.51 1.15 -16.27
C TYR A 139 -6.92 2.33 -15.39
N HIS A 140 -7.40 2.02 -14.21
CA HIS A 140 -7.64 2.94 -13.11
C HIS A 140 -6.46 2.82 -12.14
N ALA A 141 -5.78 3.93 -11.85
CA ALA A 141 -4.75 3.92 -10.82
C ALA A 141 -5.39 4.24 -9.47
N ILE A 142 -4.91 3.61 -8.41
CA ILE A 142 -5.32 3.89 -7.03
C ILE A 142 -4.06 4.27 -6.25
N GLU A 143 -4.17 5.23 -5.34
CA GLU A 143 -3.04 5.64 -4.50
C GLU A 143 -2.45 4.46 -3.71
N ASP A 144 -1.11 4.48 -3.51
CA ASP A 144 -0.35 3.40 -2.86
C ASP A 144 -0.71 3.21 -1.38
N GLY A 145 -0.95 4.29 -0.68
CA GLY A 145 -1.35 4.30 0.72
C GLY A 145 -2.28 5.47 0.99
N LEU A 146 -2.88 5.52 2.16
CA LEU A 146 -3.81 6.59 2.54
C LEU A 146 -3.12 7.96 2.43
N ASN A 147 -3.63 8.81 1.52
CA ASN A 147 -3.10 10.13 1.24
C ASN A 147 -1.59 10.12 0.90
N SER A 148 -1.13 9.12 0.15
CA SER A 148 0.29 8.92 -0.17
C SER A 148 0.95 10.08 -0.91
N GLY A 149 0.18 10.91 -1.61
CA GLY A 149 0.64 12.12 -2.29
C GLY A 149 0.77 13.37 -1.38
N ARG A 150 0.56 13.23 -0.07
CA ARG A 150 0.59 14.36 0.89
C ARG A 150 1.98 14.94 1.08
N LEU A 151 3.00 14.09 1.13
CA LEU A 151 4.38 14.50 1.44
C LEU A 151 5.26 14.66 0.20
N ASP A 152 4.94 13.98 -0.89
CA ASP A 152 5.81 13.93 -2.07
C ASP A 152 5.03 13.69 -3.37
N ASP A 153 5.33 14.50 -4.39
CA ASP A 153 4.97 14.21 -5.78
C ASP A 153 6.06 13.34 -6.42
N GLN A 154 6.00 12.04 -6.19
CA GLN A 154 6.99 11.08 -6.68
C GLN A 154 7.16 11.15 -8.20
N ALA A 155 6.06 11.25 -8.95
CA ALA A 155 6.09 11.35 -10.40
C ALA A 155 6.83 12.60 -10.88
N ARG A 156 6.56 13.76 -10.27
CA ARG A 156 7.23 15.02 -10.59
C ARG A 156 8.69 14.99 -10.18
N ASN A 157 9.00 14.46 -9.00
CA ASN A 157 10.36 14.36 -8.47
C ASN A 157 11.23 13.46 -9.34
N ALA A 158 10.76 12.26 -9.69
CA ALA A 158 11.47 11.34 -10.58
C ALA A 158 11.64 11.90 -11.99
N ASN A 159 10.79 12.84 -12.40
CA ASN A 159 10.79 13.45 -13.72
C ASN A 159 11.27 14.93 -13.74
N ARG A 160 12.00 15.37 -12.71
CA ARG A 160 12.61 16.71 -12.67
C ARG A 160 13.40 17.01 -13.94
N GLY A 161 13.41 18.26 -14.30
CA GLY A 161 14.01 18.71 -15.56
C GLY A 161 13.14 18.34 -16.77
N ALA A 162 12.77 19.35 -17.55
CA ALA A 162 11.89 19.22 -18.72
C ALA A 162 10.51 18.56 -18.41
N TRP A 163 9.97 18.77 -17.19
CA TRP A 163 8.67 18.23 -16.77
C TRP A 163 7.54 18.45 -17.80
N PRO A 164 7.32 19.68 -18.35
CA PRO A 164 6.29 19.90 -19.35
C PRO A 164 6.47 19.04 -20.61
N LEU A 165 7.72 18.87 -21.06
CA LEU A 165 8.04 18.05 -22.23
C LEU A 165 7.78 16.55 -21.93
N LYS A 166 8.22 16.06 -20.77
CA LYS A 166 7.96 14.67 -20.36
C LYS A 166 6.46 14.39 -20.23
N ARG A 167 5.68 15.31 -19.65
CA ARG A 167 4.21 15.21 -19.61
C ARG A 167 3.60 15.12 -21.00
N ALA A 168 4.04 15.96 -21.94
CA ALA A 168 3.56 15.91 -23.32
C ALA A 168 3.91 14.55 -23.96
N MET A 169 5.11 14.03 -23.75
CA MET A 169 5.51 12.72 -24.24
C MET A 169 4.70 11.57 -23.63
N ALA A 170 4.37 11.64 -22.34
CA ALA A 170 3.50 10.68 -21.68
C ALA A 170 2.08 10.74 -22.23
N ALA A 171 1.52 11.95 -22.44
CA ALA A 171 0.21 12.13 -23.07
C ALA A 171 0.14 11.61 -24.52
N LEU A 172 1.29 11.53 -25.22
CA LEU A 172 1.42 10.88 -26.53
C LEU A 172 1.66 9.37 -26.44
N GLY A 173 1.85 8.82 -25.23
CA GLY A 173 2.17 7.41 -25.00
C GLY A 173 3.57 7.00 -25.42
N LEU A 174 4.50 7.96 -25.52
CA LEU A 174 5.91 7.71 -25.88
C LEU A 174 6.73 7.23 -24.69
N ILE A 175 6.47 7.79 -23.51
CA ILE A 175 7.09 7.37 -22.25
C ILE A 175 6.00 7.07 -21.22
N PHE A 176 6.35 6.31 -20.21
CA PHE A 176 5.53 6.10 -19.03
C PHE A 176 5.90 7.12 -17.95
N ILE A 177 4.90 7.71 -17.32
CA ILE A 177 4.98 8.46 -16.05
C ILE A 177 3.91 7.89 -15.14
N GLU A 178 4.32 7.51 -13.95
CA GLU A 178 3.52 6.92 -12.87
C GLU A 178 2.49 7.90 -12.27
N SER A 179 1.78 7.43 -11.24
CA SER A 179 0.81 8.21 -10.44
C SER A 179 -0.29 8.85 -11.28
N GLY A 180 -0.84 8.08 -12.22
CA GLY A 180 -1.97 8.50 -13.04
C GLY A 180 -1.63 9.40 -14.24
N TYR A 181 -0.36 9.72 -14.49
CA TYR A 181 0.04 10.58 -15.63
C TYR A 181 0.13 9.84 -16.98
N SER A 182 0.02 8.51 -16.98
CA SER A 182 0.04 7.74 -18.24
C SER A 182 -1.16 8.05 -19.13
N ARG A 183 -0.94 8.08 -20.45
CA ARG A 183 -2.02 8.17 -21.44
C ARG A 183 -3.12 7.12 -21.27
N TYR A 184 -2.73 5.94 -20.75
CA TYR A 184 -3.64 4.81 -20.62
C TYR A 184 -4.30 4.76 -19.25
N CYS A 185 -3.93 5.63 -18.30
CA CYS A 185 -4.65 5.82 -17.06
C CYS A 185 -5.97 6.55 -17.34
N ILE A 186 -7.07 5.96 -16.90
CA ILE A 186 -8.43 6.51 -17.07
C ILE A 186 -8.63 7.60 -16.02
N ASP A 187 -8.34 7.27 -14.78
CA ASP A 187 -8.41 8.14 -13.61
C ASP A 187 -7.42 7.67 -12.54
N TYR A 188 -7.17 8.55 -11.57
CA TYR A 188 -6.36 8.30 -10.40
C TYR A 188 -7.22 8.49 -9.16
N GLU A 189 -7.50 7.40 -8.46
CA GLU A 189 -8.34 7.38 -7.27
C GLU A 189 -7.52 7.70 -6.03
N VAL A 190 -7.99 8.66 -5.25
CA VAL A 190 -7.41 9.08 -3.98
C VAL A 190 -8.46 9.11 -2.88
N ASN A 191 -8.03 9.00 -1.63
CA ASN A 191 -8.91 9.12 -0.47
C ASN A 191 -9.44 10.55 -0.29
N ASP A 192 -8.54 11.54 -0.40
CA ASP A 192 -8.85 12.96 -0.21
C ASP A 192 -8.02 13.80 -1.19
N ILE A 193 -8.72 14.50 -2.09
CA ILE A 193 -8.07 15.40 -3.05
C ILE A 193 -7.34 16.53 -2.35
N SER A 194 -7.91 17.06 -1.27
CA SER A 194 -7.37 18.21 -0.55
C SER A 194 -6.09 17.89 0.23
N ALA A 195 -5.88 16.62 0.54
CA ALA A 195 -4.69 16.14 1.25
C ALA A 195 -3.47 15.94 0.34
N ASN A 196 -3.63 16.00 -0.98
CA ASN A 196 -2.57 15.73 -1.94
C ASN A 196 -2.05 17.02 -2.59
N HIS A 197 -0.73 17.22 -2.61
CA HIS A 197 -0.12 18.45 -3.14
C HIS A 197 -0.08 18.51 -4.67
N SER A 198 -0.02 17.38 -5.34
CA SER A 198 0.12 17.33 -6.79
C SER A 198 -0.59 16.12 -7.36
N LEU A 199 -1.59 16.37 -8.19
CA LEU A 199 -2.46 15.35 -8.73
C LEU A 199 -2.42 15.33 -10.26
N PRO A 200 -2.60 14.16 -10.89
CA PRO A 200 -2.75 14.05 -12.34
C PRO A 200 -4.05 14.72 -12.82
N PRO A 201 -4.24 14.88 -14.16
CA PRO A 201 -5.40 15.59 -14.69
C PRO A 201 -6.76 14.99 -14.36
N ASN A 202 -6.84 13.66 -14.27
CA ASN A 202 -8.10 12.93 -14.06
C ASN A 202 -8.07 12.26 -12.69
N VAL A 203 -8.54 12.96 -11.68
CA VAL A 203 -8.61 12.47 -10.30
C VAL A 203 -10.03 12.16 -9.91
N VAL A 204 -10.23 11.10 -9.16
CA VAL A 204 -11.49 10.70 -8.52
C VAL A 204 -11.25 10.59 -7.03
N GLU A 205 -12.09 11.23 -6.23
CA GLU A 205 -12.10 11.08 -4.79
C GLU A 205 -13.02 9.93 -4.39
N GLU A 206 -12.47 8.98 -3.64
CA GLU A 206 -13.25 7.89 -3.02
C GLU A 206 -12.81 7.73 -1.56
N PRO A 207 -13.47 8.43 -0.64
CA PRO A 207 -13.11 8.42 0.77
C PRO A 207 -13.21 7.01 1.36
N ARG A 208 -12.14 6.54 1.99
CA ARG A 208 -12.07 5.17 2.57
C ARG A 208 -13.06 4.99 3.71
N GLU A 209 -13.35 6.07 4.44
CA GLU A 209 -14.39 6.11 5.45
C GLU A 209 -15.79 5.82 4.86
N GLU A 210 -16.12 6.44 3.73
CA GLU A 210 -17.41 6.20 3.07
C GLU A 210 -17.56 4.77 2.57
N LEU A 211 -16.45 4.15 2.11
CA LEU A 211 -16.45 2.73 1.75
C LEU A 211 -16.67 1.86 2.98
N GLY A 212 -15.97 2.11 4.08
CA GLY A 212 -16.12 1.39 5.35
C GLY A 212 -17.55 1.48 5.90
N ASN A 213 -18.16 2.67 5.85
CA ASN A 213 -19.52 2.90 6.32
C ASN A 213 -20.62 2.15 5.51
N LYS A 214 -20.29 1.62 4.34
CA LYS A 214 -21.20 0.79 3.53
C LYS A 214 -21.10 -0.70 3.85
N LEU A 215 -20.14 -1.13 4.67
CA LEU A 215 -19.96 -2.53 5.05
C LEU A 215 -21.03 -2.96 6.07
N THR A 216 -21.47 -4.20 5.93
CA THR A 216 -22.35 -4.85 6.91
C THR A 216 -21.52 -5.56 7.98
N PRO A 217 -22.12 -5.96 9.14
CA PRO A 217 -21.41 -6.78 10.13
C PRO A 217 -20.84 -8.08 9.54
N GLU A 218 -21.54 -8.69 8.59
CA GLU A 218 -21.08 -9.88 7.87
C GLU A 218 -19.83 -9.59 7.02
N ASP A 219 -19.75 -8.40 6.38
CA ASP A 219 -18.60 -7.98 5.61
C ASP A 219 -17.37 -7.77 6.50
N HIS A 220 -17.54 -7.14 7.66
CA HIS A 220 -16.47 -7.01 8.67
C HIS A 220 -15.97 -8.39 9.13
N ALA A 221 -16.86 -9.34 9.39
CA ALA A 221 -16.45 -10.70 9.73
C ALA A 221 -15.65 -11.39 8.60
N ILE A 222 -16.00 -11.14 7.33
CA ILE A 222 -15.26 -11.65 6.18
C ILE A 222 -13.85 -11.02 6.13
N LEU A 223 -13.72 -9.70 6.31
CA LEU A 223 -12.43 -9.01 6.35
C LEU A 223 -11.52 -9.60 7.43
N VAL A 224 -12.02 -9.75 8.65
CA VAL A 224 -11.29 -10.37 9.76
C VAL A 224 -10.82 -11.80 9.39
N ASN A 225 -11.68 -12.63 8.79
CA ASN A 225 -11.35 -14.00 8.39
C ASN A 225 -10.33 -14.07 7.25
N ILE A 226 -10.32 -13.09 6.35
CA ILE A 226 -9.35 -13.03 5.25
C ILE A 226 -7.97 -12.61 5.79
N PHE A 227 -7.91 -11.56 6.62
CA PHE A 227 -6.63 -10.93 6.94
C PHE A 227 -5.97 -11.46 8.21
N LEU A 228 -6.71 -11.98 9.19
CA LEU A 228 -6.13 -12.61 10.38
C LEU A 228 -5.90 -14.10 10.13
N GLU A 229 -4.64 -14.52 10.06
CA GLU A 229 -4.29 -15.94 9.87
C GLU A 229 -4.62 -16.75 11.12
N ASN A 230 -4.27 -16.21 12.30
CA ASN A 230 -4.51 -16.82 13.61
C ASN A 230 -5.59 -16.04 14.37
N LYS A 231 -6.75 -15.84 13.74
CA LYS A 231 -7.83 -14.98 14.24
C LYS A 231 -8.10 -15.14 15.75
N ASP A 232 -8.35 -16.36 16.21
CA ASP A 232 -8.74 -16.60 17.61
C ASP A 232 -7.63 -16.21 18.57
N SER A 233 -6.37 -16.50 18.21
CA SER A 233 -5.19 -16.09 19.00
C SER A 233 -5.02 -14.57 19.01
N VAL A 234 -5.09 -13.93 17.85
CA VAL A 234 -4.95 -12.47 17.74
C VAL A 234 -6.05 -11.75 18.50
N VAL A 235 -7.31 -12.15 18.32
CA VAL A 235 -8.45 -11.56 19.02
C VAL A 235 -8.33 -11.75 20.53
N SER A 236 -7.92 -12.95 21.00
CA SER A 236 -7.70 -13.21 22.42
C SER A 236 -6.55 -12.34 22.99
N GLN A 237 -5.48 -12.17 22.26
CA GLN A 237 -4.36 -11.29 22.68
C GLN A 237 -4.79 -9.82 22.74
N LEU A 238 -5.59 -9.35 21.79
CA LEU A 238 -6.08 -7.97 21.72
C LEU A 238 -7.09 -7.65 22.83
N ILE A 239 -8.11 -8.48 22.98
CA ILE A 239 -9.20 -8.25 23.96
C ILE A 239 -8.72 -8.58 25.37
N GLY A 240 -7.89 -9.63 25.53
CA GLY A 240 -7.48 -10.17 26.83
C GLY A 240 -8.60 -10.95 27.51
N ASP A 241 -8.34 -11.45 28.71
CA ASP A 241 -9.29 -12.21 29.54
C ASP A 241 -10.02 -11.35 30.60
N GLY A 242 -9.78 -10.03 30.57
CA GLY A 242 -10.34 -9.08 31.53
C GLY A 242 -9.62 -9.02 32.88
N SER A 243 -8.54 -9.77 33.07
CA SER A 243 -7.75 -9.74 34.30
C SER A 243 -6.90 -8.47 34.44
N ASP A 244 -6.42 -7.94 33.30
CA ASP A 244 -5.69 -6.67 33.25
C ASP A 244 -6.67 -5.54 32.87
N THR A 245 -6.95 -4.66 33.83
CA THR A 245 -7.89 -3.53 33.68
C THR A 245 -7.19 -2.21 33.36
N ARG A 246 -5.86 -2.23 33.16
CA ARG A 246 -5.13 -1.03 32.76
C ARG A 246 -5.58 -0.55 31.38
N PRO A 247 -5.50 0.77 31.10
CA PRO A 247 -5.76 1.31 29.76
C PRO A 247 -4.89 0.61 28.73
N GLN A 248 -5.45 0.40 27.53
CA GLN A 248 -4.73 -0.24 26.43
C GLN A 248 -4.08 0.80 25.53
N VAL A 249 -2.76 0.67 25.33
CA VAL A 249 -1.98 1.51 24.39
C VAL A 249 -1.43 0.62 23.30
N MET A 250 -1.77 0.92 22.06
CA MET A 250 -1.22 0.24 20.88
C MET A 250 -0.15 1.09 20.22
N ILE A 251 1.01 0.52 19.98
CA ILE A 251 2.12 1.14 19.26
C ILE A 251 2.20 0.50 17.88
N LEU A 252 1.98 1.31 16.83
CA LEU A 252 2.22 0.91 15.45
C LEU A 252 3.68 1.15 15.12
N THR A 253 4.41 0.12 14.73
CA THR A 253 5.81 0.29 14.36
C THR A 253 5.94 0.53 12.85
N GLU A 254 7.07 1.10 12.47
CA GLU A 254 7.41 1.35 11.09
C GLU A 254 8.86 0.93 10.82
N PRO A 255 9.20 0.46 9.61
CA PRO A 255 10.57 0.08 9.25
C PRO A 255 11.46 1.32 9.03
N LEU A 256 11.43 2.23 10.00
CA LEU A 256 12.24 3.46 10.05
C LEU A 256 13.66 3.14 10.51
N CYS A 257 14.61 3.94 10.12
CA CYS A 257 15.98 3.95 10.61
C CYS A 257 16.69 2.59 10.54
N GLU A 258 17.95 2.58 10.95
CA GLU A 258 18.70 1.37 11.23
C GLU A 258 18.16 0.66 12.48
N MET A 259 18.40 -0.64 12.57
CA MET A 259 17.80 -1.52 13.61
C MET A 259 18.05 -1.04 15.04
N ASP A 260 19.28 -0.60 15.34
CA ASP A 260 19.65 -0.15 16.69
C ASP A 260 18.94 1.14 17.07
N VAL A 261 18.80 2.07 16.11
CA VAL A 261 18.08 3.32 16.29
C VAL A 261 16.59 3.04 16.47
N ARG A 262 16.03 2.15 15.67
CA ARG A 262 14.62 1.72 15.74
C ARG A 262 14.30 1.08 17.09
N LYS A 263 15.16 0.17 17.57
CA LYS A 263 15.04 -0.45 18.88
C LYS A 263 15.00 0.59 19.99
N LYS A 264 15.91 1.58 19.96
CA LYS A 264 15.95 2.66 20.94
C LYS A 264 14.69 3.52 20.86
N LEU A 265 14.29 3.93 19.66
CA LEU A 265 13.11 4.78 19.43
C LEU A 265 11.84 4.14 19.99
N PHE A 266 11.56 2.90 19.61
CA PHE A 266 10.37 2.20 20.12
C PHE A 266 10.49 1.80 21.58
N GLY A 267 11.73 1.54 22.06
CA GLY A 267 11.99 1.31 23.48
C GLY A 267 11.61 2.51 24.34
N ASP A 268 12.01 3.71 23.95
CA ASP A 268 11.68 4.95 24.68
C ASP A 268 10.16 5.21 24.67
N ILE A 269 9.45 4.90 23.56
CA ILE A 269 7.99 4.99 23.52
C ILE A 269 7.34 3.95 24.45
N ILE A 270 7.80 2.71 24.43
CA ILE A 270 7.29 1.64 25.29
C ILE A 270 7.51 1.98 26.77
N ASP A 271 8.69 2.47 27.13
CA ASP A 271 9.06 2.83 28.51
C ASP A 271 8.20 3.95 29.06
N GLU A 272 7.72 4.87 28.20
CA GLU A 272 6.78 5.96 28.60
C GLU A 272 5.42 5.41 29.05
N TYR A 273 4.96 4.29 28.48
CA TYR A 273 3.59 3.81 28.71
C TYR A 273 3.47 2.53 29.54
N LYS A 274 4.51 1.68 29.61
CA LYS A 274 4.40 0.30 30.13
C LYS A 274 4.00 0.19 31.60
N GLU A 275 4.33 1.18 32.44
CA GLU A 275 4.05 1.12 33.87
C GLU A 275 2.55 1.15 34.17
N ASP A 276 1.83 2.08 33.51
CA ASP A 276 0.42 2.35 33.79
C ASP A 276 -0.54 1.76 32.75
N ASN A 277 -0.01 1.17 31.66
CA ASN A 277 -0.83 0.70 30.56
C ASN A 277 -0.49 -0.74 30.16
N ARG A 278 -1.46 -1.40 29.53
CA ARG A 278 -1.27 -2.64 28.80
C ARG A 278 -0.80 -2.29 27.37
N VAL A 279 0.51 -2.48 27.13
CA VAL A 279 1.12 -2.12 25.84
C VAL A 279 0.98 -3.25 24.84
N ILE A 280 0.46 -2.93 23.67
CA ILE A 280 0.30 -3.81 22.51
C ILE A 280 1.15 -3.24 21.38
N ILE A 281 2.04 -4.05 20.80
CA ILE A 281 2.84 -3.68 19.64
C ILE A 281 2.24 -4.35 18.41
N LYS A 282 1.93 -3.55 17.40
CA LYS A 282 1.55 -4.03 16.07
C LYS A 282 2.66 -3.69 15.08
N PRO A 283 3.56 -4.64 14.79
CA PRO A 283 4.63 -4.42 13.84
C PRO A 283 4.11 -4.17 12.43
N HIS A 284 4.77 -3.27 11.71
CA HIS A 284 4.52 -3.10 10.28
C HIS A 284 4.88 -4.41 9.53
N PRO A 285 4.13 -4.83 8.50
CA PRO A 285 4.38 -6.10 7.79
C PRO A 285 5.80 -6.28 7.23
N ARG A 286 6.51 -5.18 6.94
CA ARG A 286 7.91 -5.17 6.48
C ARG A 286 8.93 -4.96 7.60
N ASP A 287 8.50 -4.79 8.85
CA ASP A 287 9.43 -4.64 9.97
C ASP A 287 10.03 -6.00 10.35
N VAL A 288 11.33 -6.02 10.55
CA VAL A 288 12.10 -7.25 10.84
C VAL A 288 12.69 -7.26 12.26
N LEU A 289 12.42 -6.23 13.07
CA LEU A 289 12.83 -6.20 14.48
C LEU A 289 12.00 -7.22 15.27
N ASP A 290 12.68 -8.07 16.04
CA ASP A 290 12.03 -9.05 16.92
C ASP A 290 11.58 -8.38 18.22
N TYR A 291 10.40 -7.76 18.17
CA TYR A 291 9.82 -7.01 19.30
C TYR A 291 9.55 -7.88 20.53
N GLU A 292 9.21 -9.15 20.40
CA GLU A 292 9.00 -10.04 21.54
C GLU A 292 10.29 -10.32 22.31
N LYS A 293 11.39 -10.50 21.58
CA LYS A 293 12.70 -10.70 22.18
C LYS A 293 13.20 -9.43 22.86
N GLU A 294 12.99 -8.29 22.20
CA GLU A 294 13.52 -7.02 22.69
C GLU A 294 12.67 -6.38 23.81
N PHE A 295 11.36 -6.66 23.82
CA PHE A 295 10.39 -6.08 24.76
C PHE A 295 9.45 -7.17 25.34
N PRO A 296 9.95 -8.11 26.14
CA PRO A 296 9.21 -9.30 26.58
C PRO A 296 7.99 -9.00 27.46
N ASP A 297 7.91 -7.81 28.05
CA ASP A 297 6.80 -7.39 28.91
C ASP A 297 5.63 -6.75 28.12
N THR A 298 5.68 -6.81 26.78
CA THR A 298 4.65 -6.28 25.90
C THR A 298 3.91 -7.41 25.15
N ILE A 299 2.73 -7.08 24.62
CA ILE A 299 1.98 -7.98 23.75
C ILE A 299 2.34 -7.66 22.30
N VAL A 300 2.91 -8.61 21.57
CA VAL A 300 3.29 -8.41 20.17
C VAL A 300 2.36 -9.19 19.25
N ILE A 301 1.71 -8.48 18.33
CA ILE A 301 0.85 -9.08 17.31
C ILE A 301 1.71 -9.48 16.10
N ARG A 302 2.06 -10.74 15.99
CA ARG A 302 2.95 -11.25 14.92
C ARG A 302 2.32 -11.34 13.56
N ASP A 303 1.00 -11.48 13.48
CA ASP A 303 0.29 -11.65 12.23
C ASP A 303 0.47 -10.42 11.32
N LYS A 304 0.77 -10.68 10.06
CA LYS A 304 0.92 -9.63 9.02
C LYS A 304 -0.44 -9.31 8.42
N PHE A 305 -0.97 -8.15 8.77
CA PHE A 305 -2.21 -7.60 8.21
C PHE A 305 -2.20 -6.08 8.29
N PRO A 306 -2.99 -5.37 7.47
CA PRO A 306 -3.10 -3.92 7.56
C PRO A 306 -3.84 -3.52 8.84
N MET A 307 -3.45 -2.38 9.44
CA MET A 307 -4.01 -1.94 10.73
C MET A 307 -5.52 -1.70 10.68
N GLU A 308 -6.05 -1.40 9.51
CA GLU A 308 -7.48 -1.14 9.27
C GLU A 308 -8.35 -2.33 9.71
N VAL A 309 -7.86 -3.54 9.58
CA VAL A 309 -8.54 -4.78 10.02
C VAL A 309 -8.86 -4.78 11.52
N LEU A 310 -8.10 -4.04 12.33
CA LEU A 310 -8.37 -3.90 13.75
C LEU A 310 -9.74 -3.22 14.01
N GLY A 311 -10.12 -2.31 13.12
CA GLY A 311 -11.45 -1.67 13.15
C GLY A 311 -12.60 -2.62 12.80
N ASP A 312 -12.30 -3.72 12.10
CA ASP A 312 -13.29 -4.73 11.72
C ASP A 312 -13.52 -5.78 12.82
N ILE A 313 -12.70 -5.81 13.88
CA ILE A 313 -12.87 -6.74 15.01
C ILE A 313 -13.98 -6.24 15.93
N GLU A 314 -15.05 -7.02 16.03
CA GLU A 314 -16.19 -6.68 16.88
C GLU A 314 -15.79 -6.45 18.35
N GLY A 315 -16.16 -5.29 18.88
CA GLY A 315 -15.91 -4.93 20.27
C GLY A 315 -14.46 -4.55 20.60
N PHE A 316 -13.53 -4.59 19.63
CA PHE A 316 -12.16 -4.19 19.88
C PHE A 316 -12.00 -2.66 19.87
N LYS A 317 -11.49 -2.11 20.96
CA LYS A 317 -11.06 -0.70 21.04
C LYS A 317 -9.90 -0.56 22.01
N VAL A 318 -8.96 0.31 21.66
CA VAL A 318 -7.86 0.72 22.53
C VAL A 318 -8.07 2.15 23.03
N ASP A 319 -7.51 2.48 24.19
CA ASP A 319 -7.59 3.82 24.72
C ASP A 319 -6.71 4.79 23.92
N LYS A 320 -5.56 4.32 23.47
CA LYS A 320 -4.61 5.13 22.70
C LYS A 320 -3.91 4.31 21.62
N VAL A 321 -3.74 4.92 20.43
CA VAL A 321 -2.83 4.40 19.42
C VAL A 321 -1.72 5.42 19.14
N ILE A 322 -0.50 4.95 18.97
CA ILE A 322 0.70 5.77 18.77
C ILE A 322 1.38 5.33 17.47
N SER A 323 1.73 6.29 16.63
CA SER A 323 2.62 6.08 15.47
C SER A 323 3.62 7.22 15.34
N VAL A 324 4.73 6.95 14.63
CA VAL A 324 5.72 7.98 14.34
C VAL A 324 5.36 8.73 13.06
N ILE A 325 5.22 8.02 11.93
CA ILE A 325 4.89 8.65 10.63
C ILE A 325 3.67 8.03 9.92
N THR A 326 3.15 6.89 10.39
CA THR A 326 1.99 6.25 9.76
C THR A 326 0.75 7.12 9.89
N GLN A 327 0.07 7.36 8.78
CA GLN A 327 -1.19 8.10 8.75
C GLN A 327 -2.30 7.30 9.42
N MET A 328 -3.10 7.97 10.24
CA MET A 328 -4.10 7.34 11.09
C MET A 328 -5.49 8.01 11.00
N GLU A 329 -5.76 8.75 9.92
CA GLU A 329 -7.04 9.48 9.79
C GLU A 329 -8.27 8.54 9.80
N ASN A 330 -8.10 7.28 9.39
CA ASN A 330 -9.19 6.28 9.33
C ASN A 330 -9.10 5.23 10.45
N VAL A 331 -8.53 5.56 11.58
CA VAL A 331 -8.43 4.66 12.73
C VAL A 331 -9.64 4.86 13.65
N TYR A 332 -10.59 3.94 13.61
CA TYR A 332 -11.84 4.00 14.41
C TYR A 332 -11.83 3.11 15.64
N PHE A 333 -10.78 2.31 15.83
CA PHE A 333 -10.64 1.40 16.98
C PHE A 333 -9.90 2.04 18.18
N ALA A 334 -9.51 3.31 18.10
CA ALA A 334 -8.83 4.03 19.18
C ALA A 334 -9.64 5.23 19.65
N LYS A 335 -9.61 5.51 20.98
CA LYS A 335 -10.21 6.70 21.56
C LYS A 335 -9.34 7.95 21.38
N GLU A 336 -8.01 7.76 21.43
CA GLU A 336 -7.01 8.81 21.25
C GLU A 336 -5.97 8.37 20.23
N ILE A 337 -5.59 9.27 19.33
CA ILE A 337 -4.57 9.08 18.32
C ILE A 337 -3.40 10.01 18.63
N VAL A 338 -2.20 9.45 18.80
CA VAL A 338 -0.96 10.19 19.01
C VAL A 338 -0.05 10.01 17.80
N TYR A 339 0.11 11.08 17.06
CA TYR A 339 1.04 11.15 15.94
C TYR A 339 2.29 11.92 16.37
N LEU A 340 3.44 11.24 16.41
CA LEU A 340 4.69 11.83 16.91
C LEU A 340 5.40 12.70 15.87
N GLY A 341 5.29 12.34 14.59
CA GLY A 341 5.85 13.11 13.48
C GLY A 341 7.36 12.99 13.31
N LEU A 342 7.86 13.63 12.26
CA LEU A 342 9.29 13.65 11.94
C LEU A 342 10.13 14.35 13.00
N ASP A 343 9.58 15.36 13.70
CA ASP A 343 10.29 16.06 14.79
C ASP A 343 10.64 15.12 15.96
N PHE A 344 9.84 14.08 16.17
CA PHE A 344 10.18 13.04 17.14
C PHE A 344 11.36 12.20 16.65
N LEU A 345 11.35 11.84 15.36
CA LEU A 345 12.41 11.05 14.73
C LEU A 345 13.76 11.79 14.72
N ASP A 346 13.76 13.13 14.60
CA ASP A 346 14.96 13.97 14.66
C ASP A 346 15.77 13.81 15.96
N LYS A 347 15.16 13.28 17.03
CA LYS A 347 15.85 12.99 18.30
C LYS A 347 16.76 11.76 18.21
N TYR A 348 16.55 10.91 17.22
CA TYR A 348 17.20 9.60 17.09
C TYR A 348 18.12 9.50 15.88
N GLU A 349 17.81 10.24 14.81
CA GLU A 349 18.52 10.19 13.54
C GLU A 349 18.71 11.61 12.97
N ASP A 350 19.81 11.82 12.24
CA ASP A 350 20.05 13.12 11.58
C ASP A 350 18.91 13.46 10.60
N PRO A 351 18.28 14.63 10.72
CA PRO A 351 17.20 15.07 9.84
C PRO A 351 17.52 14.96 8.35
N SER A 352 18.78 15.14 7.95
CA SER A 352 19.19 15.02 6.55
C SER A 352 18.99 13.63 5.96
N ILE A 353 18.83 12.60 6.79
CA ILE A 353 18.62 11.20 6.37
C ILE A 353 17.17 10.97 5.97
N HIS A 354 16.22 11.40 6.79
CA HIS A 354 14.79 11.11 6.61
C HIS A 354 13.95 12.29 6.09
N ARG A 355 14.46 13.54 6.15
CA ARG A 355 13.79 14.74 5.61
C ARG A 355 14.25 15.11 4.21
N LYS A 356 14.74 14.16 3.42
CA LYS A 356 15.25 14.41 2.06
C LYS A 356 14.22 15.05 1.13
N THR A 357 12.95 14.78 1.37
CA THR A 357 11.84 15.25 0.56
C THR A 357 11.40 16.68 0.90
N GLU A 358 11.52 17.12 2.15
CA GLU A 358 11.12 18.48 2.57
C GLU A 358 11.98 19.60 1.96
N ASN A 359 13.18 19.28 1.46
CA ASN A 359 14.10 20.24 0.83
C ASN A 359 13.92 20.38 -0.68
N LEU A 360 12.89 19.81 -1.26
CA LEU A 360 12.68 19.75 -2.70
C LEU A 360 11.99 20.99 -3.28
N ASP A 361 11.43 21.85 -2.43
CA ASP A 361 10.71 23.08 -2.82
C ASP A 361 11.55 24.36 -2.72
N LYS A 362 12.90 24.25 -2.53
CA LYS A 362 13.84 25.39 -2.53
C LYS A 362 14.67 25.44 -3.81
#